data_c462c56882ae910cd102bbf730bfff9b
#
_entry.id   c462c56882ae910cd102bbf730bfff9b
#
_cell.length_a   1.000
_cell.length_b   1.000
_cell.length_c   1.000
_cell.angle_alpha   90.00
_cell.angle_beta   90.00
_cell.angle_gamma   90.00
#
_symmetry.space_group_name_H-M   'P 1'
#
loop_
_entity.id
_entity.type
_entity.pdbx_description
1 polymer ?
#
loop_
_entity_poly.entity_id
_entity_poly.type
_entity_poly.pdbx_seq_one_letter_code
_entity_poly.pdbx_strand_id
1 'polypeptide(L)'
;MISIVIPFFNEEQNIEPMYEHLSSAITSLTHDFEIIFVDDGSTDNTFKNMLKIREKDAKVRIIKFRKNFGQSAALKAGFDHADGDVVISMDGDLQNDPTDIPVLLEKIENEDYDVVCGWRADREDPLSKKILSKIANLIRRNLTSELVHDSGCTFRAYRNGCVKNLDLYGELHRYIPAMLQWKGYRIGEVKVKHHPRKYGTTKYGLKRVIKGFLDLIVITFWQKYSVRPIHVFGGLGLLLSASGISAGSYMGIQRLFFGGSLANRPMFLLAVLMIIIGVQFVVSGLLADIMLKVYYCQNGRRNYLIEDILSEENH
;
A
#
# COMPACT_ATOMS: atom_id res chain seq x y z
N MET A 1 -16.57 19.77 2.02
CA MET A 1 -15.56 20.14 0.99
C MET A 1 -14.84 18.88 0.51
N ILE A 2 -14.41 18.85 -0.79
CA ILE A 2 -13.73 17.71 -1.41
C ILE A 2 -12.33 18.13 -1.84
N SER A 3 -11.30 17.31 -1.52
CA SER A 3 -9.94 17.50 -2.01
C SER A 3 -9.61 16.48 -3.09
N ILE A 4 -9.17 16.92 -4.26
CA ILE A 4 -8.80 16.04 -5.37
C ILE A 4 -7.29 16.04 -5.53
N VAL A 5 -6.63 14.92 -5.25
CA VAL A 5 -5.18 14.78 -5.25
C VAL A 5 -4.72 14.05 -6.50
N ILE A 6 -3.87 14.71 -7.29
CA ILE A 6 -3.37 14.20 -8.57
C ILE A 6 -1.85 14.31 -8.60
N PRO A 7 -1.11 13.19 -8.51
CA PRO A 7 0.34 13.17 -8.68
C PRO A 7 0.72 13.18 -10.16
N PHE A 8 1.78 13.91 -10.48
CA PHE A 8 2.36 13.99 -11.82
C PHE A 8 3.88 13.83 -11.78
N PHE A 9 4.41 13.18 -12.79
CA PHE A 9 5.86 13.09 -13.03
C PHE A 9 6.17 12.99 -14.52
N ASN A 10 6.70 14.07 -15.11
CA ASN A 10 6.99 14.20 -16.54
C ASN A 10 5.75 13.92 -17.41
N GLU A 11 4.70 14.70 -17.17
CA GLU A 11 3.39 14.57 -17.82
C GLU A 11 2.92 15.93 -18.37
N GLU A 12 3.86 16.72 -18.96
CA GLU A 12 3.60 18.09 -19.42
C GLU A 12 2.41 18.24 -20.36
N GLN A 13 2.11 17.18 -21.17
CA GLN A 13 1.02 17.17 -22.13
C GLN A 13 -0.34 16.85 -21.51
N ASN A 14 -0.34 16.31 -20.30
CA ASN A 14 -1.55 15.85 -19.63
C ASN A 14 -2.15 16.91 -18.69
N ILE A 15 -1.37 17.94 -18.30
CA ILE A 15 -1.77 18.91 -17.26
C ILE A 15 -3.03 19.69 -17.66
N GLU A 16 -3.01 20.35 -18.81
CA GLU A 16 -4.13 21.17 -19.26
C GLU A 16 -5.39 20.35 -19.59
N PRO A 17 -5.30 19.24 -20.37
CA PRO A 17 -6.46 18.38 -20.60
C PRO A 17 -7.04 17.76 -19.31
N MET A 18 -6.18 17.39 -18.33
CA MET A 18 -6.66 16.87 -17.05
C MET A 18 -7.45 17.90 -16.28
N TYR A 19 -6.95 19.15 -16.21
CA TYR A 19 -7.65 20.23 -15.54
C TYR A 19 -8.99 20.53 -16.20
N GLU A 20 -9.05 20.60 -17.53
CA GLU A 20 -10.28 20.88 -18.30
C GLU A 20 -11.34 19.79 -18.06
N HIS A 21 -10.94 18.51 -18.15
CA HIS A 21 -11.85 17.39 -17.90
C HIS A 21 -12.36 17.39 -16.45
N LEU A 22 -11.44 17.60 -15.50
CA LEU A 22 -11.79 17.64 -14.08
C LEU A 22 -12.71 18.83 -13.76
N SER A 23 -12.35 20.03 -14.20
CA SER A 23 -13.12 21.24 -13.97
C SER A 23 -14.54 21.12 -14.53
N SER A 24 -14.70 20.56 -15.75
CA SER A 24 -15.99 20.28 -16.34
C SER A 24 -16.82 19.29 -15.51
N ALA A 25 -16.21 18.21 -15.02
CA ALA A 25 -16.89 17.20 -14.23
C ALA A 25 -17.35 17.70 -12.86
N ILE A 26 -16.51 18.50 -12.18
CA ILE A 26 -16.81 18.97 -10.82
C ILE A 26 -17.72 20.20 -10.79
N THR A 27 -17.82 20.97 -11.88
CA THR A 27 -18.73 22.12 -11.95
C THR A 27 -20.20 21.73 -11.75
N SER A 28 -20.57 20.48 -12.07
CA SER A 28 -21.90 19.93 -11.85
C SER A 28 -22.17 19.49 -10.42
N LEU A 29 -21.14 19.43 -9.56
CA LEU A 29 -21.26 19.00 -8.17
C LEU A 29 -21.72 20.18 -7.29
N THR A 30 -22.55 19.88 -6.29
CA THR A 30 -23.01 20.84 -5.28
C THR A 30 -21.98 21.11 -4.17
N HIS A 31 -20.84 20.46 -4.20
CA HIS A 31 -19.81 20.51 -3.19
C HIS A 31 -18.73 21.55 -3.50
N ASP A 32 -18.24 22.21 -2.46
CA ASP A 32 -16.99 22.96 -2.56
C ASP A 32 -15.81 21.98 -2.73
N PHE A 33 -14.83 22.39 -3.55
CA PHE A 33 -13.67 21.54 -3.84
C PHE A 33 -12.37 22.33 -3.93
N GLU A 34 -11.27 21.64 -3.70
CA GLU A 34 -9.91 22.02 -4.02
C GLU A 34 -9.22 20.96 -4.88
N ILE A 35 -8.30 21.38 -5.72
CA ILE A 35 -7.48 20.49 -6.55
C ILE A 35 -6.03 20.60 -6.07
N ILE A 36 -5.42 19.48 -5.73
CA ILE A 36 -4.03 19.42 -5.26
C ILE A 36 -3.20 18.68 -6.31
N PHE A 37 -2.47 19.44 -7.12
CA PHE A 37 -1.47 18.88 -8.03
C PHE A 37 -0.17 18.66 -7.29
N VAL A 38 0.38 17.45 -7.39
CA VAL A 38 1.67 17.12 -6.79
C VAL A 38 2.68 16.81 -7.89
N ASP A 39 3.65 17.69 -8.08
CA ASP A 39 4.77 17.51 -9.00
C ASP A 39 5.87 16.70 -8.30
N ASP A 40 6.02 15.43 -8.66
CA ASP A 40 7.02 14.52 -8.12
C ASP A 40 8.42 14.76 -8.73
N GLY A 41 8.84 16.02 -8.76
CA GLY A 41 10.18 16.43 -9.23
C GLY A 41 10.37 16.25 -10.73
N SER A 42 9.39 16.69 -11.53
CA SER A 42 9.47 16.65 -13.00
C SER A 42 10.64 17.48 -13.56
N THR A 43 11.17 17.01 -14.68
CA THR A 43 12.30 17.63 -15.41
C THR A 43 11.87 18.31 -16.71
N ASP A 44 10.61 18.12 -17.12
CA ASP A 44 9.98 18.71 -18.29
C ASP A 44 9.18 19.97 -17.91
N ASN A 45 8.24 20.43 -18.76
CA ASN A 45 7.41 21.59 -18.49
C ASN A 45 6.18 21.31 -17.58
N THR A 46 6.07 20.13 -16.98
CA THR A 46 4.94 19.76 -16.10
C THR A 46 4.64 20.83 -15.06
N PHE A 47 5.64 21.20 -14.25
CA PHE A 47 5.48 22.21 -13.20
C PHE A 47 5.10 23.60 -13.75
N LYS A 48 5.71 24.01 -14.88
CA LYS A 48 5.40 25.29 -15.53
C LYS A 48 3.95 25.35 -16.01
N ASN A 49 3.42 24.25 -16.52
CA ASN A 49 2.03 24.16 -16.96
C ASN A 49 1.06 24.16 -15.77
N MET A 50 1.41 23.52 -14.65
CA MET A 50 0.62 23.64 -13.40
C MET A 50 0.53 25.07 -12.90
N LEU A 51 1.62 25.84 -12.94
CA LEU A 51 1.61 27.24 -12.52
C LEU A 51 0.62 28.08 -13.34
N LYS A 52 0.57 27.86 -14.66
CA LYS A 52 -0.39 28.56 -15.54
C LYS A 52 -1.85 28.28 -15.16
N ILE A 53 -2.13 27.06 -14.71
CA ILE A 53 -3.49 26.68 -14.27
C ILE A 53 -3.80 27.37 -12.95
N ARG A 54 -2.87 27.34 -11.99
CA ARG A 54 -3.05 28.03 -10.70
C ARG A 54 -3.26 29.52 -10.84
N GLU A 55 -2.64 30.17 -11.82
CA GLU A 55 -2.87 31.59 -12.12
C GLU A 55 -4.31 31.88 -12.59
N LYS A 56 -4.95 30.88 -13.24
CA LYS A 56 -6.34 30.95 -13.72
C LYS A 56 -7.37 30.57 -12.67
N ASP A 57 -7.00 29.63 -11.76
CA ASP A 57 -7.91 29.07 -10.76
C ASP A 57 -7.24 28.96 -9.38
N ALA A 58 -7.69 29.80 -8.45
CA ALA A 58 -7.18 29.85 -7.07
C ALA A 58 -7.51 28.58 -6.24
N LYS A 59 -8.44 27.74 -6.68
CA LYS A 59 -8.76 26.45 -6.05
C LYS A 59 -7.70 25.38 -6.32
N VAL A 60 -6.77 25.64 -7.25
CA VAL A 60 -5.65 24.74 -7.55
C VAL A 60 -4.48 25.06 -6.63
N ARG A 61 -4.09 24.08 -5.83
CA ARG A 61 -2.89 24.07 -4.99
C ARG A 61 -1.82 23.21 -5.64
N ILE A 62 -0.56 23.61 -5.54
CA ILE A 62 0.57 22.87 -6.13
C ILE A 62 1.57 22.54 -5.04
N ILE A 63 1.93 21.26 -4.95
CA ILE A 63 3.03 20.75 -4.13
C ILE A 63 4.14 20.32 -5.09
N LYS A 64 5.35 20.86 -4.92
CA LYS A 64 6.50 20.52 -5.76
C LYS A 64 7.58 19.83 -4.95
N PHE A 65 8.02 18.68 -5.42
CA PHE A 65 9.15 17.96 -4.84
C PHE A 65 10.48 18.43 -5.45
N ARG A 66 11.56 18.34 -4.67
CA ARG A 66 12.92 18.68 -5.12
C ARG A 66 13.49 17.67 -6.12
N LYS A 67 13.02 16.43 -6.09
CA LYS A 67 13.39 15.31 -6.98
C LYS A 67 12.26 14.30 -6.99
N ASN A 68 12.33 13.30 -7.86
CA ASN A 68 11.40 12.18 -7.84
C ASN A 68 11.57 11.32 -6.57
N PHE A 69 10.49 11.19 -5.80
CA PHE A 69 10.36 10.34 -4.61
C PHE A 69 9.39 9.19 -4.82
N GLY A 70 8.65 9.18 -5.93
CA GLY A 70 7.69 8.16 -6.31
C GLY A 70 6.25 8.47 -5.92
N GLN A 71 5.33 7.78 -6.60
CA GLN A 71 3.89 8.03 -6.52
C GLN A 71 3.32 7.92 -5.10
N SER A 72 3.82 7.00 -4.27
CA SER A 72 3.38 6.87 -2.87
C SER A 72 3.69 8.11 -2.06
N ALA A 73 4.88 8.69 -2.23
CA ALA A 73 5.26 9.93 -1.55
C ALA A 73 4.42 11.11 -2.03
N ALA A 74 4.17 11.19 -3.35
CA ALA A 74 3.36 12.25 -3.93
C ALA A 74 1.90 12.19 -3.43
N LEU A 75 1.29 10.99 -3.39
CA LEU A 75 -0.04 10.82 -2.80
C LEU A 75 -0.05 11.18 -1.31
N LYS A 76 0.96 10.74 -0.54
CA LYS A 76 1.05 11.07 0.89
C LYS A 76 1.11 12.57 1.11
N ALA A 77 1.95 13.29 0.35
CA ALA A 77 2.03 14.74 0.44
C ALA A 77 0.68 15.42 0.11
N GLY A 78 0.00 14.94 -0.95
CA GLY A 78 -1.34 15.42 -1.27
C GLY A 78 -2.35 15.16 -0.16
N PHE A 79 -2.37 13.96 0.41
CA PHE A 79 -3.24 13.60 1.53
C PHE A 79 -2.98 14.43 2.79
N ASP A 80 -1.72 14.70 3.10
CA ASP A 80 -1.35 15.50 4.28
C ASP A 80 -1.82 16.96 4.18
N HIS A 81 -1.89 17.49 2.95
CA HIS A 81 -2.29 18.87 2.68
C HIS A 81 -3.75 18.99 2.20
N ALA A 82 -4.50 17.91 2.16
CA ALA A 82 -5.92 17.90 1.85
C ALA A 82 -6.74 18.41 3.04
N ASP A 83 -7.59 19.43 2.80
CA ASP A 83 -8.41 20.06 3.82
C ASP A 83 -9.90 19.62 3.74
N GLY A 84 -10.30 18.93 2.68
CA GLY A 84 -11.66 18.41 2.48
C GLY A 84 -12.02 17.25 3.39
N ASP A 85 -13.30 17.05 3.64
CA ASP A 85 -13.85 15.94 4.43
C ASP A 85 -13.70 14.61 3.68
N VAL A 86 -13.78 14.68 2.34
CA VAL A 86 -13.54 13.58 1.43
C VAL A 86 -12.33 13.90 0.56
N VAL A 87 -11.42 12.95 0.44
CA VAL A 87 -10.23 13.05 -0.42
C VAL A 87 -10.37 12.07 -1.57
N ILE A 88 -10.19 12.56 -2.80
CA ILE A 88 -10.20 11.74 -4.01
C ILE A 88 -8.79 11.68 -4.56
N SER A 89 -8.27 10.48 -4.81
CA SER A 89 -7.03 10.29 -5.55
C SER A 89 -7.31 9.82 -6.97
N MET A 90 -6.56 10.32 -7.93
CA MET A 90 -6.60 9.85 -9.32
C MET A 90 -5.24 10.05 -10.00
N ASP A 91 -4.97 9.24 -11.05
CA ASP A 91 -3.74 9.38 -11.84
C ASP A 91 -3.84 10.55 -12.83
N GLY A 92 -2.73 11.25 -13.05
CA GLY A 92 -2.64 12.39 -13.97
C GLY A 92 -2.45 12.04 -15.44
N ASP A 93 -2.68 10.77 -15.86
CA ASP A 93 -2.39 10.27 -17.22
C ASP A 93 -3.61 10.17 -18.14
N LEU A 94 -4.73 10.79 -17.73
CA LEU A 94 -6.02 10.81 -18.44
C LEU A 94 -6.68 9.44 -18.63
N GLN A 95 -6.25 8.40 -17.90
CA GLN A 95 -6.89 7.08 -17.98
C GLN A 95 -8.15 6.98 -17.11
N ASN A 96 -8.22 7.73 -16.02
CA ASN A 96 -9.41 7.82 -15.17
C ASN A 96 -10.36 8.89 -15.71
N ASP A 97 -11.66 8.64 -15.62
CA ASP A 97 -12.70 9.57 -16.06
C ASP A 97 -13.23 10.37 -14.86
N PRO A 98 -12.98 11.71 -14.78
CA PRO A 98 -13.50 12.51 -13.68
C PRO A 98 -15.04 12.52 -13.57
N THR A 99 -15.77 12.16 -14.64
CA THR A 99 -17.24 12.07 -14.60
C THR A 99 -17.74 10.95 -13.69
N ASP A 100 -16.88 10.07 -13.23
CA ASP A 100 -17.23 9.02 -12.26
C ASP A 100 -17.03 9.48 -10.79
N ILE A 101 -16.55 10.71 -10.55
CA ILE A 101 -16.44 11.29 -9.18
C ILE A 101 -17.77 11.24 -8.43
N PRO A 102 -18.92 11.66 -9.01
CA PRO A 102 -20.21 11.60 -8.31
C PRO A 102 -20.56 10.21 -7.78
N VAL A 103 -20.27 9.15 -8.54
CA VAL A 103 -20.59 7.76 -8.15
C VAL A 103 -19.74 7.29 -6.97
N LEU A 104 -18.47 7.74 -6.89
CA LEU A 104 -17.62 7.48 -5.74
C LEU A 104 -18.11 8.21 -4.50
N LEU A 105 -18.55 9.46 -4.64
CA LEU A 105 -19.05 10.30 -3.54
C LEU A 105 -20.37 9.75 -3.01
N GLU A 106 -21.32 9.44 -3.89
CA GLU A 106 -22.62 8.88 -3.52
C GLU A 106 -22.46 7.64 -2.63
N LYS A 107 -21.50 6.78 -2.96
CA LYS A 107 -21.25 5.56 -2.20
C LYS A 107 -20.62 5.81 -0.83
N ILE A 108 -19.74 6.81 -0.69
CA ILE A 108 -19.18 7.23 0.60
C ILE A 108 -20.25 7.88 1.48
N GLU A 109 -21.10 8.71 0.89
CA GLU A 109 -22.08 9.51 1.65
C GLU A 109 -23.29 8.68 2.06
N ASN A 110 -23.79 7.81 1.18
CA ASN A 110 -25.06 7.10 1.36
C ASN A 110 -24.91 5.68 1.93
N GLU A 111 -23.77 4.99 1.71
CA GLU A 111 -23.60 3.59 2.08
C GLU A 111 -22.63 3.40 3.26
N ASP A 112 -22.21 4.49 3.93
CA ASP A 112 -21.39 4.47 5.15
C ASP A 112 -20.03 3.74 4.98
N TYR A 113 -19.43 3.85 3.78
CA TYR A 113 -18.06 3.42 3.55
C TYR A 113 -17.06 4.51 3.94
N ASP A 114 -15.91 4.06 4.46
CA ASP A 114 -14.79 4.96 4.75
C ASP A 114 -13.92 5.19 3.51
N VAL A 115 -13.89 4.19 2.62
CA VAL A 115 -13.12 4.18 1.39
C VAL A 115 -13.93 3.55 0.27
N VAL A 116 -13.95 4.17 -0.91
CA VAL A 116 -14.54 3.60 -2.11
C VAL A 116 -13.49 3.54 -3.21
N CYS A 117 -13.26 2.34 -3.72
CA CYS A 117 -12.27 2.06 -4.77
C CYS A 117 -12.96 1.96 -6.13
N GLY A 118 -12.36 2.56 -7.15
CA GLY A 118 -12.75 2.35 -8.52
C GLY A 118 -12.37 0.95 -9.01
N TRP A 119 -13.28 0.26 -9.67
CA TRP A 119 -13.04 -1.02 -10.32
C TRP A 119 -13.17 -0.89 -11.84
N ARG A 120 -12.06 -1.05 -12.55
CA ARG A 120 -11.96 -1.01 -14.01
C ARG A 120 -12.41 -2.35 -14.60
N ALA A 121 -13.73 -2.61 -14.57
CA ALA A 121 -14.31 -3.90 -14.94
C ALA A 121 -14.04 -4.26 -16.42
N ASP A 122 -14.08 -3.27 -17.32
CA ASP A 122 -14.03 -3.45 -18.77
C ASP A 122 -12.63 -3.20 -19.37
N ARG A 123 -11.58 -3.48 -18.59
CA ARG A 123 -10.20 -3.26 -19.02
C ARG A 123 -9.79 -4.19 -20.18
N GLU A 124 -9.44 -3.62 -21.32
CA GLU A 124 -8.91 -4.33 -22.50
C GLU A 124 -7.38 -4.56 -22.37
N ASP A 125 -6.99 -5.59 -21.63
CA ASP A 125 -5.58 -6.00 -21.54
C ASP A 125 -5.26 -7.17 -22.49
N PRO A 126 -4.03 -7.27 -23.05
CA PRO A 126 -3.56 -8.45 -23.75
C PRO A 126 -3.66 -9.72 -22.88
N LEU A 127 -4.01 -10.87 -23.49
CA LEU A 127 -4.24 -12.15 -22.81
C LEU A 127 -3.09 -12.56 -21.88
N SER A 128 -1.83 -12.35 -22.29
CA SER A 128 -0.65 -12.65 -21.46
C SER A 128 -0.58 -11.82 -20.17
N LYS A 129 -0.97 -10.54 -20.23
CA LYS A 129 -1.06 -9.67 -19.05
C LYS A 129 -2.24 -10.06 -18.16
N LYS A 130 -3.37 -10.50 -18.75
CA LYS A 130 -4.55 -10.95 -17.97
C LYS A 130 -4.23 -12.17 -17.09
N ILE A 131 -3.49 -13.16 -17.60
CA ILE A 131 -3.13 -14.38 -16.84
C ILE A 131 -2.18 -14.02 -15.70
N LEU A 132 -1.11 -13.28 -15.97
CA LEU A 132 -0.15 -12.87 -14.94
C LEU A 132 -0.81 -12.00 -13.85
N SER A 133 -1.69 -11.09 -14.26
CA SER A 133 -2.46 -10.25 -13.35
C SER A 133 -3.45 -11.08 -12.49
N LYS A 134 -4.10 -12.10 -13.06
CA LYS A 134 -4.99 -13.00 -12.29
C LYS A 134 -4.23 -13.78 -11.21
N ILE A 135 -3.05 -14.33 -11.56
CA ILE A 135 -2.21 -15.06 -10.59
C ILE A 135 -1.72 -14.12 -9.50
N ALA A 136 -1.19 -12.94 -9.87
CA ALA A 136 -0.75 -11.93 -8.91
C ALA A 136 -1.89 -11.48 -7.98
N ASN A 137 -3.09 -11.27 -8.52
CA ASN A 137 -4.27 -10.91 -7.73
C ASN A 137 -4.73 -12.04 -6.79
N LEU A 138 -4.66 -13.30 -7.24
CA LEU A 138 -5.00 -14.44 -6.40
C LEU A 138 -4.03 -14.57 -5.21
N ILE A 139 -2.72 -14.49 -5.47
CA ILE A 139 -1.69 -14.50 -4.42
C ILE A 139 -1.90 -13.33 -3.46
N ARG A 140 -2.11 -12.14 -3.97
CA ARG A 140 -2.37 -10.95 -3.17
C ARG A 140 -3.61 -11.12 -2.30
N ARG A 141 -4.76 -11.49 -2.86
CA ARG A 141 -6.02 -11.67 -2.10
C ARG A 141 -5.87 -12.71 -0.98
N ASN A 142 -5.18 -13.82 -1.22
CA ASN A 142 -4.94 -14.83 -0.21
C ASN A 142 -3.99 -14.36 0.90
N LEU A 143 -3.01 -13.53 0.56
CA LEU A 143 -2.03 -13.00 1.52
C LEU A 143 -2.58 -11.82 2.32
N THR A 144 -3.30 -10.90 1.67
CA THR A 144 -3.78 -9.67 2.30
C THR A 144 -5.22 -9.73 2.80
N SER A 145 -5.97 -10.80 2.46
CA SER A 145 -7.41 -10.94 2.74
C SER A 145 -8.24 -9.76 2.19
N GLU A 146 -7.72 -9.10 1.14
CA GLU A 146 -8.33 -7.91 0.55
C GLU A 146 -9.58 -8.27 -0.25
N LEU A 147 -10.66 -7.54 -0.03
CA LEU A 147 -11.95 -7.76 -0.69
C LEU A 147 -12.05 -7.09 -2.07
N VAL A 148 -11.12 -6.15 -2.37
CA VAL A 148 -11.15 -5.32 -3.58
C VAL A 148 -10.73 -6.12 -4.82
N HIS A 149 -11.47 -5.98 -5.92
CA HIS A 149 -11.18 -6.63 -7.20
C HIS A 149 -9.99 -5.99 -7.93
N ASP A 150 -9.90 -4.64 -7.91
CA ASP A 150 -8.87 -3.87 -8.63
C ASP A 150 -8.09 -2.93 -7.69
N SER A 151 -7.19 -3.49 -6.90
CA SER A 151 -6.31 -2.67 -6.04
C SER A 151 -5.27 -1.84 -6.82
N GLY A 152 -5.10 -2.12 -8.10
CA GLY A 152 -4.23 -1.33 -8.97
C GLY A 152 -4.86 -0.02 -9.46
N CYS A 153 -6.15 0.19 -9.24
CA CYS A 153 -6.83 1.44 -9.54
C CYS A 153 -6.48 2.48 -8.47
N THR A 154 -5.97 3.63 -8.87
CA THR A 154 -5.66 4.77 -7.98
C THR A 154 -6.83 5.74 -7.84
N PHE A 155 -7.86 5.57 -8.65
CA PHE A 155 -9.06 6.37 -8.59
C PHE A 155 -9.94 5.90 -7.44
N ARG A 156 -9.88 6.62 -6.33
CA ARG A 156 -10.52 6.25 -5.06
C ARG A 156 -10.98 7.48 -4.31
N ALA A 157 -12.06 7.32 -3.55
CA ALA A 157 -12.51 8.31 -2.59
C ALA A 157 -12.30 7.80 -1.16
N TYR A 158 -11.92 8.69 -0.24
CA TYR A 158 -11.60 8.37 1.16
C TYR A 158 -12.24 9.42 2.07
N ARG A 159 -12.72 9.02 3.23
CA ARG A 159 -12.90 9.96 4.32
C ARG A 159 -11.53 10.48 4.76
N ASN A 160 -11.37 11.77 4.99
CA ASN A 160 -10.06 12.39 5.25
C ASN A 160 -9.31 11.75 6.42
N GLY A 161 -10.01 11.39 7.50
CA GLY A 161 -9.42 10.70 8.65
C GLY A 161 -8.70 9.39 8.31
N CYS A 162 -9.10 8.71 7.22
CA CYS A 162 -8.47 7.46 6.80
C CYS A 162 -7.06 7.69 6.25
N VAL A 163 -6.86 8.77 5.47
CA VAL A 163 -5.62 9.00 4.72
C VAL A 163 -4.56 9.75 5.53
N LYS A 164 -4.95 10.58 6.51
CA LYS A 164 -4.01 11.32 7.37
C LYS A 164 -3.06 10.38 8.13
N ASN A 165 -3.57 9.21 8.55
CA ASN A 165 -2.83 8.23 9.35
C ASN A 165 -2.17 7.12 8.51
N LEU A 166 -2.04 7.30 7.19
CA LEU A 166 -1.36 6.36 6.31
C LEU A 166 0.13 6.67 6.21
N ASP A 167 0.97 5.66 6.41
CA ASP A 167 2.40 5.73 6.12
C ASP A 167 2.63 5.15 4.72
N LEU A 168 2.84 6.03 3.74
CA LEU A 168 3.06 5.63 2.34
C LEU A 168 4.52 5.84 1.94
N TYR A 169 5.20 4.76 1.58
CA TYR A 169 6.56 4.76 1.02
C TYR A 169 6.70 3.66 -0.05
N GLY A 170 7.73 3.69 -0.86
CA GLY A 170 7.94 2.69 -1.92
C GLY A 170 6.75 2.57 -2.88
N GLU A 171 6.24 1.38 -3.10
CA GLU A 171 5.07 1.11 -3.97
C GLU A 171 3.77 0.88 -3.16
N LEU A 172 3.70 1.34 -1.89
CA LEU A 172 2.58 1.07 -0.98
C LEU A 172 1.24 1.68 -1.42
N HIS A 173 1.25 2.67 -2.31
CA HIS A 173 0.01 3.24 -2.87
C HIS A 173 -0.95 2.20 -3.46
N ARG A 174 -0.43 1.04 -3.90
CA ARG A 174 -1.23 -0.06 -4.45
C ARG A 174 -2.00 -0.82 -3.39
N TYR A 175 -1.51 -0.79 -2.16
CA TYR A 175 -2.02 -1.57 -1.04
C TYR A 175 -2.80 -0.71 -0.03
N ILE A 176 -3.09 0.56 -0.38
CA ILE A 176 -3.87 1.45 0.49
C ILE A 176 -5.19 0.80 0.94
N PRO A 177 -5.99 0.15 0.05
CA PRO A 177 -7.23 -0.48 0.50
C PRO A 177 -6.99 -1.59 1.53
N ALA A 178 -6.00 -2.46 1.30
CA ALA A 178 -5.63 -3.51 2.25
C ALA A 178 -5.19 -2.92 3.59
N MET A 179 -4.33 -1.89 3.58
CA MET A 179 -3.83 -1.23 4.78
C MET A 179 -4.97 -0.58 5.59
N LEU A 180 -5.95 0.02 4.92
CA LEU A 180 -7.11 0.63 5.57
C LEU A 180 -8.08 -0.43 6.10
N GLN A 181 -8.33 -1.50 5.33
CA GLN A 181 -9.13 -2.64 5.78
C GLN A 181 -8.55 -3.28 7.06
N TRP A 182 -7.23 -3.41 7.17
CA TRP A 182 -6.57 -3.94 8.37
C TRP A 182 -6.69 -3.02 9.59
N LYS A 183 -6.85 -1.73 9.35
CA LYS A 183 -7.13 -0.74 10.40
C LYS A 183 -8.61 -0.69 10.81
N GLY A 184 -9.46 -1.53 10.20
CA GLY A 184 -10.89 -1.64 10.52
C GLY A 184 -11.81 -0.76 9.68
N TYR A 185 -11.28 0.01 8.71
CA TYR A 185 -12.10 0.85 7.83
C TYR A 185 -12.93 0.01 6.85
N ARG A 186 -14.13 0.47 6.56
CA ARG A 186 -15.07 -0.17 5.62
C ARG A 186 -14.74 0.23 4.19
N ILE A 187 -14.43 -0.79 3.36
CA ILE A 187 -14.03 -0.60 1.97
C ILE A 187 -15.14 -1.02 1.03
N GLY A 188 -15.57 -0.09 0.15
CA GLY A 188 -16.48 -0.34 -0.96
C GLY A 188 -15.78 -0.32 -2.31
N GLU A 189 -16.45 -0.83 -3.33
CA GLU A 189 -16.02 -0.72 -4.72
C GLU A 189 -17.14 -0.23 -5.61
N VAL A 190 -16.77 0.51 -6.67
CA VAL A 190 -17.70 0.93 -7.72
C VAL A 190 -17.05 0.78 -9.09
N LYS A 191 -17.81 0.40 -10.09
CA LYS A 191 -17.31 0.34 -11.47
C LYS A 191 -17.03 1.74 -11.97
N VAL A 192 -15.84 1.93 -12.54
CA VAL A 192 -15.40 3.20 -13.13
C VAL A 192 -14.94 2.98 -14.57
N LYS A 193 -15.09 4.01 -15.39
CA LYS A 193 -14.59 4.04 -16.75
C LYS A 193 -13.09 4.10 -16.79
N HIS A 194 -12.48 3.49 -17.79
CA HIS A 194 -11.04 3.50 -17.98
C HIS A 194 -10.70 3.72 -19.45
N HIS A 195 -9.98 4.79 -19.72
CA HIS A 195 -9.59 5.19 -21.07
C HIS A 195 -8.18 4.71 -21.42
N PRO A 196 -7.89 4.46 -22.70
CA PRO A 196 -6.51 4.22 -23.13
C PRO A 196 -5.67 5.48 -22.92
N ARG A 197 -4.40 5.30 -22.56
CA ARG A 197 -3.45 6.41 -22.38
C ARG A 197 -3.30 7.18 -23.69
N LYS A 198 -3.45 8.50 -23.64
CA LYS A 198 -3.33 9.38 -24.81
C LYS A 198 -1.88 9.83 -25.04
N TYR A 199 -1.13 10.14 -23.98
CA TYR A 199 0.25 10.65 -24.05
C TYR A 199 1.17 9.89 -23.09
N GLY A 200 2.47 9.95 -23.34
CA GLY A 200 3.48 9.32 -22.48
C GLY A 200 3.76 7.84 -22.81
N THR A 201 4.86 7.30 -22.24
CA THR A 201 5.30 5.91 -22.44
C THR A 201 5.01 5.07 -21.19
N THR A 202 4.61 3.81 -21.40
CA THR A 202 4.40 2.86 -20.30
C THR A 202 5.72 2.50 -19.64
N LYS A 203 5.91 2.90 -18.39
CA LYS A 203 7.10 2.60 -17.58
C LYS A 203 7.06 1.19 -16.94
N TYR A 204 6.35 0.22 -17.57
CA TYR A 204 6.19 -1.14 -17.06
C TYR A 204 7.35 -2.06 -17.48
N GLY A 205 8.17 -2.51 -16.52
CA GLY A 205 9.24 -3.49 -16.72
C GLY A 205 9.17 -4.65 -15.72
N LEU A 206 9.82 -5.78 -16.05
CA LEU A 206 9.88 -6.99 -15.21
C LEU A 206 10.40 -6.70 -13.78
N LYS A 207 11.32 -5.74 -13.65
CA LYS A 207 11.86 -5.26 -12.37
C LYS A 207 10.76 -4.78 -11.40
N ARG A 208 9.67 -4.24 -11.93
CA ARG A 208 8.55 -3.73 -11.12
C ARG A 208 7.70 -4.87 -10.54
N VAL A 209 7.60 -5.99 -11.24
CA VAL A 209 6.89 -7.19 -10.75
C VAL A 209 7.61 -7.77 -9.53
N ILE A 210 8.94 -7.88 -9.61
CA ILE A 210 9.77 -8.37 -8.49
C ILE A 210 9.66 -7.41 -7.28
N LYS A 211 9.76 -6.11 -7.51
CA LYS A 211 9.57 -5.11 -6.44
C LYS A 211 8.19 -5.25 -5.79
N GLY A 212 7.12 -5.30 -6.60
CA GLY A 212 5.76 -5.47 -6.07
C GLY A 212 5.58 -6.78 -5.28
N PHE A 213 6.24 -7.86 -5.67
CA PHE A 213 6.22 -9.11 -4.90
C PHE A 213 6.95 -8.98 -3.55
N LEU A 214 8.10 -8.32 -3.53
CA LEU A 214 8.83 -8.04 -2.28
C LEU A 214 8.02 -7.11 -1.36
N ASP A 215 7.38 -6.09 -1.92
CA ASP A 215 6.51 -5.20 -1.17
C ASP A 215 5.30 -5.95 -0.59
N LEU A 216 4.74 -6.92 -1.34
CA LEU A 216 3.65 -7.76 -0.86
C LEU A 216 4.09 -8.62 0.34
N ILE A 217 5.31 -9.17 0.32
CA ILE A 217 5.88 -9.92 1.46
C ILE A 217 6.01 -8.99 2.67
N VAL A 218 6.58 -7.80 2.49
CA VAL A 218 6.76 -6.81 3.56
C VAL A 218 5.42 -6.43 4.17
N ILE A 219 4.43 -6.09 3.35
CA ILE A 219 3.09 -5.70 3.82
C ILE A 219 2.40 -6.85 4.56
N THR A 220 2.45 -8.07 4.00
CA THR A 220 1.86 -9.25 4.65
C THR A 220 2.53 -9.53 5.99
N PHE A 221 3.86 -9.36 6.04
CA PHE A 221 4.60 -9.48 7.29
C PHE A 221 4.16 -8.44 8.32
N TRP A 222 4.06 -7.17 7.91
CA TRP A 222 3.57 -6.10 8.78
C TRP A 222 2.14 -6.36 9.25
N GLN A 223 1.26 -6.83 8.39
CA GLN A 223 -0.13 -7.13 8.74
C GLN A 223 -0.26 -8.24 9.79
N LYS A 224 0.36 -9.39 9.50
CA LYS A 224 0.13 -10.61 10.30
C LYS A 224 1.02 -10.70 11.52
N TYR A 225 2.21 -10.11 11.45
CA TYR A 225 3.29 -10.39 12.39
C TYR A 225 3.85 -9.15 13.09
N SER A 226 3.41 -7.93 12.71
CA SER A 226 3.88 -6.69 13.35
C SER A 226 3.46 -6.55 14.82
N VAL A 227 2.44 -7.30 15.26
CA VAL A 227 2.00 -7.24 16.67
C VAL A 227 2.89 -8.12 17.57
N ARG A 228 3.33 -9.29 17.09
CA ARG A 228 4.13 -10.25 17.85
C ARG A 228 5.05 -11.07 16.95
N PRO A 229 6.14 -10.52 16.40
CA PRO A 229 7.05 -11.24 15.51
C PRO A 229 7.74 -12.44 16.19
N ILE A 230 7.91 -12.39 17.52
CA ILE A 230 8.49 -13.49 18.30
C ILE A 230 7.73 -14.81 18.12
N HIS A 231 6.40 -14.78 17.92
CA HIS A 231 5.62 -15.99 17.73
C HIS A 231 6.01 -16.74 16.45
N VAL A 232 6.37 -16.03 15.38
CA VAL A 232 6.76 -16.63 14.11
C VAL A 232 8.22 -17.08 14.16
N PHE A 233 9.10 -16.13 14.41
CA PHE A 233 10.54 -16.40 14.42
C PHE A 233 10.91 -17.34 15.59
N GLY A 234 10.37 -17.09 16.77
CA GLY A 234 10.61 -17.94 17.95
C GLY A 234 10.05 -19.33 17.76
N GLY A 235 8.82 -19.48 17.24
CA GLY A 235 8.22 -20.78 16.96
C GLY A 235 9.04 -21.61 15.96
N LEU A 236 9.43 -20.99 14.82
CA LEU A 236 10.29 -21.64 13.83
C LEU A 236 11.68 -21.97 14.42
N GLY A 237 12.24 -21.04 15.20
CA GLY A 237 13.52 -21.24 15.86
C GLY A 237 13.52 -22.39 16.86
N LEU A 238 12.49 -22.48 17.70
CA LEU A 238 12.31 -23.60 18.64
C LEU A 238 12.15 -24.93 17.92
N LEU A 239 11.37 -24.97 16.83
CA LEU A 239 11.16 -26.18 16.04
C LEU A 239 12.46 -26.65 15.39
N LEU A 240 13.24 -25.76 14.80
CA LEU A 240 14.54 -26.07 14.21
C LEU A 240 15.53 -26.55 15.28
N SER A 241 15.62 -25.86 16.41
CA SER A 241 16.50 -26.25 17.52
C SER A 241 16.12 -27.62 18.07
N ALA A 242 14.85 -27.87 18.33
CA ALA A 242 14.36 -29.15 18.82
C ALA A 242 14.65 -30.30 17.83
N SER A 243 14.46 -30.07 16.53
CA SER A 243 14.79 -31.03 15.49
C SER A 243 16.29 -31.33 15.44
N GLY A 244 17.13 -30.31 15.54
CA GLY A 244 18.58 -30.43 15.58
C GLY A 244 19.07 -31.19 16.83
N ILE A 245 18.51 -30.86 18.01
CA ILE A 245 18.82 -31.57 19.28
C ILE A 245 18.40 -33.04 19.18
N SER A 246 17.19 -33.30 18.67
CA SER A 246 16.70 -34.71 18.53
C SER A 246 17.58 -35.52 17.59
N ALA A 247 17.97 -34.98 16.42
CA ALA A 247 18.86 -35.64 15.48
C ALA A 247 20.26 -35.85 16.07
N GLY A 248 20.81 -34.85 16.75
CA GLY A 248 22.11 -34.92 17.42
C GLY A 248 22.11 -35.95 18.54
N SER A 249 21.07 -35.97 19.38
CA SER A 249 20.89 -36.93 20.46
C SER A 249 20.77 -38.36 19.94
N TYR A 250 19.97 -38.59 18.88
CA TYR A 250 19.85 -39.89 18.23
C TYR A 250 21.22 -40.40 17.75
N MET A 251 22.00 -39.56 17.07
CA MET A 251 23.35 -39.95 16.60
C MET A 251 24.33 -40.15 17.75
N GLY A 252 24.23 -39.41 18.85
CA GLY A 252 25.01 -39.59 20.06
C GLY A 252 24.71 -40.93 20.73
N ILE A 253 23.45 -41.30 20.87
CA ILE A 253 23.01 -42.59 21.40
C ILE A 253 23.49 -43.74 20.51
N GLN A 254 23.33 -43.61 19.18
CA GLN A 254 23.85 -44.59 18.24
C GLN A 254 25.37 -44.84 18.42
N ARG A 255 26.14 -43.78 18.61
CA ARG A 255 27.59 -43.93 18.85
C ARG A 255 27.90 -44.62 20.14
N LEU A 256 27.20 -44.31 21.21
CA LEU A 256 27.43 -44.91 22.54
C LEU A 256 27.14 -46.42 22.58
N PHE A 257 26.06 -46.86 21.93
CA PHE A 257 25.61 -48.24 22.00
C PHE A 257 26.09 -49.15 20.85
N PHE A 258 26.31 -48.56 19.65
CA PHE A 258 26.65 -49.36 18.46
C PHE A 258 28.05 -49.03 17.88
N GLY A 259 28.77 -48.09 18.48
CA GLY A 259 30.09 -47.69 18.00
C GLY A 259 30.01 -46.90 16.68
N GLY A 260 31.17 -46.42 16.19
CA GLY A 260 31.27 -45.69 14.92
C GLY A 260 31.75 -44.26 15.10
N SER A 261 32.31 -43.67 14.03
CA SER A 261 32.77 -42.28 14.00
C SER A 261 31.65 -41.31 13.64
N LEU A 262 31.56 -40.17 14.32
CA LEU A 262 30.71 -39.05 13.97
C LEU A 262 31.39 -38.08 12.97
N ALA A 263 32.71 -38.19 12.82
CA ALA A 263 33.52 -37.22 12.07
C ALA A 263 33.16 -37.13 10.57
N ASN A 264 32.67 -38.21 9.97
CA ASN A 264 32.32 -38.27 8.53
C ASN A 264 30.81 -38.36 8.27
N ARG A 265 29.98 -37.92 9.21
CA ARG A 265 28.51 -37.93 9.02
C ARG A 265 27.99 -36.54 8.74
N PRO A 266 27.60 -36.22 7.51
CA PRO A 266 27.02 -34.91 7.14
C PRO A 266 25.80 -34.53 7.99
N MET A 267 25.03 -35.56 8.45
CA MET A 267 23.87 -35.35 9.31
C MET A 267 24.20 -34.76 10.68
N PHE A 268 25.40 -35.00 11.24
CA PHE A 268 25.81 -34.35 12.50
C PHE A 268 26.03 -32.86 12.31
N LEU A 269 26.69 -32.46 11.22
CA LEU A 269 26.87 -31.06 10.88
C LEU A 269 25.52 -30.36 10.61
N LEU A 270 24.59 -31.05 9.94
CA LEU A 270 23.24 -30.55 9.72
C LEU A 270 22.49 -30.33 11.05
N ALA A 271 22.60 -31.26 12.00
CA ALA A 271 21.98 -31.13 13.32
C ALA A 271 22.52 -29.89 14.08
N VAL A 272 23.85 -29.71 14.08
CA VAL A 272 24.46 -28.50 14.68
C VAL A 272 24.00 -27.25 13.97
N LEU A 273 23.98 -27.24 12.65
CA LEU A 273 23.52 -26.10 11.85
C LEU A 273 22.05 -25.74 12.17
N MET A 274 21.18 -26.74 12.30
CA MET A 274 19.78 -26.52 12.67
C MET A 274 19.64 -25.87 14.05
N ILE A 275 20.44 -26.26 15.02
CA ILE A 275 20.45 -25.64 16.36
C ILE A 275 20.88 -24.19 16.26
N ILE A 276 21.99 -23.91 15.56
CA ILE A 276 22.53 -22.54 15.42
C ILE A 276 21.49 -21.63 14.72
N ILE A 277 20.92 -22.08 13.60
CA ILE A 277 19.90 -21.32 12.87
C ILE A 277 18.65 -21.15 13.75
N GLY A 278 18.25 -22.18 14.50
CA GLY A 278 17.11 -22.11 15.39
C GLY A 278 17.29 -21.06 16.49
N VAL A 279 18.44 -21.02 17.14
CA VAL A 279 18.78 -19.98 18.12
C VAL A 279 18.81 -18.60 17.45
N GLN A 280 19.37 -18.48 16.24
CA GLN A 280 19.42 -17.23 15.49
C GLN A 280 18.02 -16.69 15.19
N PHE A 281 17.06 -17.57 14.83
CA PHE A 281 15.66 -17.15 14.60
C PHE A 281 15.01 -16.66 15.89
N VAL A 282 15.24 -17.30 17.05
CA VAL A 282 14.71 -16.84 18.35
C VAL A 282 15.24 -15.44 18.67
N VAL A 283 16.56 -15.22 18.54
CA VAL A 283 17.20 -13.91 18.79
C VAL A 283 16.65 -12.85 17.83
N SER A 284 16.48 -13.19 16.54
CA SER A 284 15.90 -12.28 15.55
C SER A 284 14.47 -11.89 15.92
N GLY A 285 13.67 -12.84 16.42
CA GLY A 285 12.31 -12.58 16.89
C GLY A 285 12.27 -11.63 18.08
N LEU A 286 13.17 -11.79 19.05
CA LEU A 286 13.30 -10.89 20.20
C LEU A 286 13.71 -9.47 19.75
N LEU A 287 14.68 -9.36 18.86
CA LEU A 287 15.11 -8.07 18.32
C LEU A 287 13.98 -7.36 17.58
N ALA A 288 13.21 -8.09 16.77
CA ALA A 288 12.06 -7.53 16.07
C ALA A 288 10.99 -7.02 17.06
N ASP A 289 10.75 -7.73 18.16
CA ASP A 289 9.79 -7.32 19.20
C ASP A 289 10.25 -6.03 19.91
N ILE A 290 11.55 -5.93 20.24
CA ILE A 290 12.15 -4.72 20.82
C ILE A 290 12.04 -3.55 19.85
N MET A 291 12.36 -3.75 18.56
CA MET A 291 12.27 -2.71 17.53
C MET A 291 10.84 -2.18 17.40
N LEU A 292 9.84 -3.06 17.40
CA LEU A 292 8.44 -2.65 17.38
C LEU A 292 8.05 -1.83 18.61
N LYS A 293 8.49 -2.24 19.79
CA LYS A 293 8.25 -1.49 21.02
C LYS A 293 8.84 -0.08 20.94
N VAL A 294 10.06 0.04 20.44
CA VAL A 294 10.71 1.36 20.22
C VAL A 294 9.93 2.19 19.22
N TYR A 295 9.50 1.58 18.10
CA TYR A 295 8.72 2.26 17.06
C TYR A 295 7.41 2.86 17.59
N TYR A 296 6.64 2.11 18.39
CA TYR A 296 5.40 2.61 18.98
C TYR A 296 5.65 3.64 20.10
N CYS A 297 6.68 3.45 20.93
CA CYS A 297 6.97 4.36 22.03
C CYS A 297 7.52 5.73 21.56
N GLN A 298 8.40 5.77 20.53
CA GLN A 298 9.04 7.02 20.11
C GLN A 298 8.09 7.98 19.39
N ASN A 299 7.11 7.49 18.66
CA ASN A 299 6.27 8.33 17.80
C ASN A 299 4.90 8.68 18.40
N GLY A 300 4.61 8.28 19.65
CA GLY A 300 3.27 8.42 20.23
C GLY A 300 2.18 7.69 19.41
N ARG A 301 2.61 6.81 18.50
CA ARG A 301 1.69 6.06 17.63
C ARG A 301 0.98 4.99 18.43
N ARG A 302 -0.33 5.00 18.34
CA ARG A 302 -1.17 3.97 18.95
C ARG A 302 -1.28 2.78 17.99
N ASN A 303 -1.33 1.57 18.54
CA ASN A 303 -1.60 0.34 17.79
C ASN A 303 -3.11 0.08 17.59
N TYR A 304 -3.94 1.07 17.89
CA TYR A 304 -5.39 1.03 17.74
C TYR A 304 -5.90 2.36 17.21
N LEU A 305 -7.06 2.32 16.56
CA LEU A 305 -7.86 3.48 16.19
C LEU A 305 -9.13 3.48 17.00
N ILE A 306 -9.54 4.65 17.46
CA ILE A 306 -10.81 4.83 18.17
C ILE A 306 -11.84 5.23 17.11
N GLU A 307 -12.95 4.50 17.04
CA GLU A 307 -14.07 4.84 16.17
C GLU A 307 -14.93 5.91 16.84
N ASP A 308 -15.26 5.72 18.11
CA ASP A 308 -16.07 6.68 18.87
C ASP A 308 -15.73 6.63 20.37
N ILE A 309 -15.96 7.75 21.07
CA ILE A 309 -15.84 7.86 22.52
C ILE A 309 -17.18 8.33 23.05
N LEU A 310 -17.94 7.39 23.62
CA LEU A 310 -19.18 7.71 24.30
C LEU A 310 -18.86 8.18 25.73
N SER A 311 -19.06 9.46 26.01
CA SER A 311 -18.92 10.05 27.33
C SER A 311 -20.26 10.64 27.78
N GLU A 312 -20.50 10.72 29.09
CA GLU A 312 -21.76 11.26 29.66
C GLU A 312 -22.01 12.75 29.33
N GLU A 313 -21.02 13.47 28.76
CA GLU A 313 -21.14 14.88 28.41
C GLU A 313 -21.77 15.13 27.01
N ASN A 314 -22.13 14.09 26.24
CA ASN A 314 -22.72 14.20 24.92
C ASN A 314 -24.24 13.91 24.88
N HIS A 315 -24.95 14.30 25.95
CA HIS A 315 -26.43 14.31 26.00
C HIS A 315 -26.99 15.72 26.06
#